data_68af44ae6c37af45e8f2a25d2d55c4fa
#
_entry.id   68af44ae6c37af45e8f2a25d2d55c4fa
#
_cell.length_a   1.000
_cell.length_b   1.000
_cell.length_c   1.000
_cell.angle_alpha   90.00
_cell.angle_beta   90.00
_cell.angle_gamma   90.00
#
_symmetry.space_group_name_H-M   'P 1'
#
loop_
_entity.id
_entity.type
_entity.pdbx_description
1 polymer ?
#
loop_
_entity_poly.entity_id
_entity_poly.type
_entity_poly.pdbx_seq_one_letter_code
_entity_poly.pdbx_strand_id
1 'polypeptide(L)'
;CSGCPHNTSTRVPEGSRAVAGIGCHYMANWMPDRKTSTFTQMGGEGVTWVGQAPFTTDQHVFANLGDGTYFHSGLLAIRQSIAAGTSITYKVLYNDAVAMTGGQQVGERPEGHSVLQIMNSLKSEGVAKLIIVTDEPQKYDGAPLAEGVTVHHRDELDTLQRQFREIKGCTVIIYDQTCATEKRRRRKRGTLATPDKTVVINELVCEGCGDCSTKSNCLSVEPV
;
A
#
# COMPACT_ATOMS: atom_id res chain seq x y z
N CYS A 1 3.29 -13.93 1.19
CA CYS A 1 2.09 -14.75 1.38
C CYS A 1 1.28 -14.82 0.09
N SER A 2 0.67 -15.98 -0.16
CA SER A 2 -0.26 -16.19 -1.27
C SER A 2 -1.42 -15.19 -1.21
N GLY A 3 -1.67 -14.46 -2.31
CA GLY A 3 -2.73 -13.44 -2.38
C GLY A 3 -2.48 -12.19 -1.55
N CYS A 4 -1.24 -11.95 -1.12
CA CYS A 4 -0.90 -10.76 -0.34
C CYS A 4 -1.15 -9.48 -1.16
N PRO A 5 -1.90 -8.49 -0.61
CA PRO A 5 -2.16 -7.22 -1.29
C PRO A 5 -0.86 -6.45 -1.58
N HIS A 6 0.17 -6.62 -0.76
CA HIS A 6 1.44 -5.93 -0.92
C HIS A 6 2.26 -6.42 -2.12
N ASN A 7 1.92 -7.56 -2.71
CA ASN A 7 2.49 -7.98 -3.99
C ASN A 7 2.17 -6.98 -5.12
N THR A 8 1.04 -6.31 -5.04
CA THR A 8 0.64 -5.23 -5.96
C THR A 8 1.03 -3.86 -5.42
N SER A 9 0.67 -3.54 -4.18
CA SER A 9 0.83 -2.19 -3.62
C SER A 9 2.27 -1.71 -3.54
N THR A 10 3.26 -2.61 -3.44
CA THR A 10 4.69 -2.25 -3.38
C THR A 10 5.32 -2.01 -4.75
N ARG A 11 4.63 -2.33 -5.85
CA ARG A 11 5.12 -1.98 -7.18
C ARG A 11 5.19 -0.47 -7.37
N VAL A 12 6.17 -0.04 -8.17
CA VAL A 12 6.30 1.35 -8.61
C VAL A 12 6.43 1.41 -10.13
N PRO A 13 6.03 2.51 -10.77
CA PRO A 13 6.19 2.69 -12.21
C PRO A 13 7.66 2.64 -12.63
N GLU A 14 7.88 2.30 -13.90
CA GLU A 14 9.22 2.36 -14.50
C GLU A 14 9.84 3.76 -14.33
N GLY A 15 11.14 3.80 -14.05
CA GLY A 15 11.87 5.03 -13.75
C GLY A 15 11.63 5.59 -12.35
N SER A 16 10.84 4.90 -11.53
CA SER A 16 10.59 5.29 -10.13
C SER A 16 11.25 4.34 -9.15
N ARG A 17 11.45 4.79 -7.91
CA ARG A 17 11.89 3.96 -6.79
C ARG A 17 11.05 4.20 -5.54
N ALA A 18 11.16 3.31 -4.59
CA ALA A 18 10.50 3.45 -3.30
C ALA A 18 11.50 3.37 -2.14
N VAL A 19 11.14 3.99 -1.03
CA VAL A 19 11.75 3.77 0.27
C VAL A 19 10.86 2.82 1.08
N ALA A 20 11.50 1.89 1.80
CA ALA A 20 10.80 0.87 2.54
C ALA A 20 10.23 1.42 3.85
N GLY A 21 9.09 0.85 4.25
CA GLY A 21 8.58 0.97 5.61
C GLY A 21 8.81 -0.33 6.39
N ILE A 22 8.60 -0.28 7.69
CA ILE A 22 8.70 -1.44 8.58
C ILE A 22 7.34 -2.14 8.66
N GLY A 23 7.34 -3.43 8.36
CA GLY A 23 6.15 -4.29 8.31
C GLY A 23 6.32 -5.40 7.27
N CYS A 24 5.26 -6.16 6.96
CA CYS A 24 5.32 -7.21 5.93
C CYS A 24 5.81 -6.69 4.58
N HIS A 25 5.45 -5.45 4.22
CA HIS A 25 5.85 -4.79 2.98
C HIS A 25 7.35 -4.47 2.91
N TYR A 26 8.10 -4.57 4.01
CA TYR A 26 9.55 -4.49 4.02
C TYR A 26 10.20 -5.54 3.11
N MET A 27 9.55 -6.69 2.92
CA MET A 27 10.03 -7.77 2.04
C MET A 27 10.27 -7.31 0.60
N ALA A 28 9.67 -6.19 0.17
CA ALA A 28 9.91 -5.58 -1.13
C ALA A 28 11.39 -5.22 -1.38
N ASN A 29 12.19 -5.01 -0.32
CA ASN A 29 13.64 -4.78 -0.45
C ASN A 29 14.39 -5.96 -1.09
N TRP A 30 13.89 -7.18 -0.92
CA TRP A 30 14.51 -8.39 -1.47
C TRP A 30 13.97 -8.76 -2.85
N MET A 31 13.07 -7.94 -3.40
CA MET A 31 12.44 -8.13 -4.70
C MET A 31 12.95 -7.07 -5.69
N PRO A 32 13.89 -7.40 -6.59
CA PRO A 32 14.56 -6.41 -7.46
C PRO A 32 13.59 -5.60 -8.32
N ASP A 33 12.47 -6.20 -8.72
CA ASP A 33 11.43 -5.59 -9.54
C ASP A 33 10.59 -4.55 -8.77
N ARG A 34 10.70 -4.49 -7.44
CA ARG A 34 10.01 -3.50 -6.61
C ARG A 34 10.75 -2.18 -6.48
N LYS A 35 12.03 -2.14 -6.89
CA LYS A 35 12.88 -0.93 -6.81
C LYS A 35 12.78 -0.24 -5.44
N THR A 36 12.69 -1.04 -4.39
CA THR A 36 12.55 -0.56 -3.01
C THR A 36 13.89 -0.71 -2.31
N SER A 37 14.35 0.37 -1.70
CA SER A 37 15.63 0.40 -0.99
C SER A 37 15.56 1.40 0.15
N THR A 38 16.54 1.37 1.04
CA THR A 38 16.62 2.20 2.24
C THR A 38 15.42 2.03 3.17
N PHE A 39 15.65 2.10 4.44
CA PHE A 39 14.61 2.02 5.47
C PHE A 39 15.07 2.80 6.71
N THR A 40 14.09 3.14 7.54
CA THR A 40 14.29 3.77 8.84
C THR A 40 13.48 3.00 9.90
N GLN A 41 13.50 3.47 11.12
CA GLN A 41 12.60 3.01 12.18
C GLN A 41 11.13 3.31 11.83
N MET A 42 10.22 2.63 12.51
CA MET A 42 8.78 2.92 12.44
C MET A 42 8.51 4.39 12.76
N GLY A 43 7.79 5.08 11.90
CA GLY A 43 7.48 6.51 12.01
C GLY A 43 8.48 7.45 11.35
N GLY A 44 9.57 6.93 10.81
CA GLY A 44 10.55 7.69 10.01
C GLY A 44 10.48 7.43 8.52
N GLU A 45 9.50 6.66 8.05
CA GLU A 45 9.37 6.28 6.65
C GLU A 45 9.29 7.51 5.74
N GLY A 46 10.14 7.54 4.72
CA GLY A 46 10.20 8.65 3.76
C GLY A 46 10.98 9.88 4.24
N VAL A 47 11.24 10.05 5.54
CA VAL A 47 11.94 11.25 6.07
C VAL A 47 13.39 11.33 5.58
N THR A 48 14.05 10.20 5.34
CA THR A 48 15.37 10.16 4.72
C THR A 48 15.41 10.85 3.36
N TRP A 49 14.32 10.78 2.61
CA TRP A 49 14.20 11.46 1.33
C TRP A 49 14.17 12.97 1.48
N VAL A 50 13.59 13.51 2.54
CA VAL A 50 13.62 14.95 2.84
C VAL A 50 15.05 15.47 2.89
N GLY A 51 15.95 14.69 3.52
CA GLY A 51 17.37 15.03 3.57
C GLY A 51 18.13 14.75 2.28
N GLN A 52 17.73 13.77 1.48
CA GLN A 52 18.39 13.39 0.23
C GLN A 52 18.01 14.27 -0.97
N ALA A 53 16.74 14.71 -1.03
CA ALA A 53 16.19 15.40 -2.19
C ALA A 53 17.03 16.57 -2.71
N PRO A 54 17.64 17.42 -1.87
CA PRO A 54 18.49 18.51 -2.35
C PRO A 54 19.81 18.06 -3.00
N PHE A 55 20.22 16.80 -2.82
CA PHE A 55 21.54 16.29 -3.21
C PHE A 55 21.48 15.20 -4.28
N THR A 56 20.33 15.01 -4.92
CA THR A 56 20.12 14.01 -5.96
C THR A 56 19.43 14.59 -7.18
N THR A 57 19.56 13.91 -8.31
CA THR A 57 18.83 14.24 -9.54
C THR A 57 17.39 13.67 -9.56
N ASP A 58 17.10 12.73 -8.66
CA ASP A 58 15.75 12.21 -8.50
C ASP A 58 14.80 13.33 -8.07
N GLN A 59 13.66 13.43 -8.70
CA GLN A 59 12.67 14.46 -8.40
C GLN A 59 11.59 13.99 -7.44
N HIS A 60 11.45 12.68 -7.26
CA HIS A 60 10.36 12.08 -6.51
C HIS A 60 10.71 10.66 -6.04
N VAL A 61 10.15 10.24 -4.91
CA VAL A 61 10.15 8.85 -4.44
C VAL A 61 8.78 8.44 -3.94
N PHE A 62 8.50 7.14 -3.96
CA PHE A 62 7.39 6.54 -3.22
C PHE A 62 7.87 6.10 -1.83
N ALA A 63 7.00 6.19 -0.82
CA ALA A 63 7.28 5.67 0.52
C ALA A 63 6.17 4.70 0.93
N ASN A 64 6.53 3.45 1.25
CA ASN A 64 5.59 2.48 1.75
C ASN A 64 5.43 2.63 3.27
N LEU A 65 4.19 2.72 3.76
CA LEU A 65 3.85 2.96 5.16
C LEU A 65 2.67 2.07 5.56
N GLY A 66 2.85 1.17 6.51
CA GLY A 66 1.77 0.32 7.01
C GLY A 66 0.76 1.10 7.86
N ASP A 67 -0.48 0.61 7.90
CA ASP A 67 -1.57 1.20 8.70
C ASP A 67 -1.27 1.21 10.20
N GLY A 68 -0.68 0.15 10.73
CA GLY A 68 -0.24 0.09 12.12
C GLY A 68 0.85 1.12 12.43
N THR A 69 1.82 1.31 11.54
CA THR A 69 2.84 2.34 11.68
C THR A 69 2.24 3.73 11.55
N TYR A 70 1.31 3.94 10.61
CA TYR A 70 0.58 5.20 10.48
C TYR A 70 -0.11 5.58 11.79
N PHE A 71 -0.84 4.65 12.39
CA PHE A 71 -1.52 4.84 13.67
C PHE A 71 -0.54 5.18 14.81
N HIS A 72 0.57 4.45 14.88
CA HIS A 72 1.57 4.63 15.94
C HIS A 72 2.34 5.96 15.82
N SER A 73 2.89 6.27 14.64
CA SER A 73 3.83 7.39 14.48
C SER A 73 4.03 7.87 13.05
N GLY A 74 3.58 7.14 12.04
CA GLY A 74 3.86 7.44 10.63
C GLY A 74 3.27 8.75 10.12
N LEU A 75 2.21 9.26 10.75
CA LEU A 75 1.66 10.58 10.43
C LEU A 75 2.70 11.69 10.64
N LEU A 76 3.60 11.54 11.60
CA LEU A 76 4.67 12.53 11.85
C LEU A 76 5.66 12.62 10.68
N ALA A 77 5.96 11.49 10.02
CA ALA A 77 6.82 11.46 8.83
C ALA A 77 6.16 12.19 7.64
N ILE A 78 4.85 12.00 7.46
CA ILE A 78 4.07 12.70 6.43
C ILE A 78 4.05 14.21 6.72
N ARG A 79 3.77 14.60 7.96
CA ARG A 79 3.79 16.01 8.41
C ARG A 79 5.15 16.65 8.14
N GLN A 80 6.26 15.97 8.43
CA GLN A 80 7.61 16.46 8.15
C GLN A 80 7.84 16.65 6.66
N SER A 81 7.39 15.73 5.81
CA SER A 81 7.52 15.84 4.35
C SER A 81 6.69 16.99 3.78
N ILE A 82 5.50 17.25 4.34
CA ILE A 82 4.67 18.41 3.98
C ILE A 82 5.38 19.70 4.37
N ALA A 83 5.86 19.80 5.62
CA ALA A 83 6.56 20.99 6.12
C ALA A 83 7.83 21.32 5.33
N ALA A 84 8.51 20.29 4.81
CA ALA A 84 9.71 20.46 3.98
C ALA A 84 9.39 20.75 2.50
N GLY A 85 8.14 20.69 2.06
CA GLY A 85 7.74 20.88 0.68
C GLY A 85 8.31 19.82 -0.29
N THR A 86 8.70 18.65 0.21
CA THR A 86 9.39 17.64 -0.56
C THR A 86 8.41 16.86 -1.44
N SER A 87 8.77 16.61 -2.73
CA SER A 87 7.96 15.81 -3.64
C SER A 87 8.13 14.33 -3.31
N ILE A 88 7.06 13.76 -2.71
CA ILE A 88 7.01 12.37 -2.24
C ILE A 88 5.56 11.87 -2.30
N THR A 89 5.37 10.60 -2.66
CA THR A 89 4.08 9.93 -2.54
C THR A 89 4.14 8.86 -1.47
N TYR A 90 3.44 9.06 -0.38
CA TYR A 90 3.22 7.98 0.60
C TYR A 90 2.15 7.02 0.10
N LYS A 91 2.44 5.72 0.20
CA LYS A 91 1.44 4.66 0.07
C LYS A 91 1.12 4.14 1.46
N VAL A 92 -0.01 4.57 2.02
CA VAL A 92 -0.53 4.03 3.28
C VAL A 92 -1.19 2.69 2.99
N LEU A 93 -0.53 1.62 3.40
CA LEU A 93 -0.92 0.24 3.11
C LEU A 93 -1.88 -0.25 4.18
N TYR A 94 -3.15 0.06 4.00
CA TYR A 94 -4.22 -0.34 4.90
C TYR A 94 -4.65 -1.77 4.62
N ASN A 95 -4.47 -2.65 5.58
CA ASN A 95 -4.83 -4.06 5.45
C ASN A 95 -5.71 -4.58 6.58
N ASP A 96 -6.22 -3.68 7.41
CA ASP A 96 -7.16 -3.93 8.50
C ASP A 96 -6.59 -4.88 9.59
N ALA A 97 -5.25 -4.90 9.72
CA ALA A 97 -4.60 -5.72 10.75
C ALA A 97 -3.13 -5.33 10.95
N VAL A 98 -2.63 -5.47 12.17
CA VAL A 98 -1.18 -5.51 12.42
C VAL A 98 -0.68 -6.91 12.04
N ALA A 99 -0.52 -7.12 10.72
CA ALA A 99 -0.42 -8.45 10.12
C ALA A 99 0.82 -9.23 10.55
N MET A 100 1.96 -8.56 10.72
CA MET A 100 3.24 -9.20 11.03
C MET A 100 3.27 -9.83 12.44
N THR A 101 2.57 -9.26 13.39
CA THR A 101 2.60 -9.66 14.80
C THR A 101 1.42 -10.53 15.24
N GLY A 102 0.57 -10.96 14.30
CA GLY A 102 -0.52 -11.90 14.60
C GLY A 102 -1.91 -11.46 14.14
N GLY A 103 -2.03 -10.33 13.47
CA GLY A 103 -3.31 -9.84 12.92
C GLY A 103 -4.20 -9.16 13.96
N GLN A 104 -3.60 -8.48 14.91
CA GLN A 104 -4.33 -7.63 15.84
C GLN A 104 -4.99 -6.47 15.08
N GLN A 105 -6.11 -6.01 15.59
CA GLN A 105 -6.77 -4.81 15.09
C GLN A 105 -5.89 -3.58 15.32
N VAL A 106 -5.93 -2.63 14.40
CA VAL A 106 -5.27 -1.34 14.59
C VAL A 106 -6.15 -0.46 15.45
N GLY A 107 -5.66 -0.06 16.63
CA GLY A 107 -6.41 0.67 17.64
C GLY A 107 -7.22 -0.25 18.56
N GLU A 108 -7.60 0.27 19.72
CA GLU A 108 -8.29 -0.49 20.78
C GLU A 108 -9.81 -0.41 20.69
N ARG A 109 -10.35 0.50 19.90
CA ARG A 109 -11.81 0.66 19.73
C ARG A 109 -12.37 -0.47 18.86
N PRO A 110 -13.62 -0.89 19.08
CA PRO A 110 -14.26 -1.94 18.27
C PRO A 110 -14.25 -1.64 16.77
N GLU A 111 -14.36 -0.36 16.38
CA GLU A 111 -14.32 0.10 14.99
C GLU A 111 -12.89 0.20 14.43
N GLY A 112 -11.86 0.07 15.27
CA GLY A 112 -10.46 0.21 14.89
C GLY A 112 -10.08 1.62 14.40
N HIS A 113 -9.09 1.69 13.50
CA HIS A 113 -8.67 2.93 12.83
C HIS A 113 -9.00 2.83 11.35
N SER A 114 -10.08 3.46 10.93
CA SER A 114 -10.66 3.31 9.60
C SER A 114 -9.94 4.13 8.51
N VAL A 115 -10.12 3.73 7.24
CA VAL A 115 -9.63 4.49 6.07
C VAL A 115 -10.17 5.92 6.06
N LEU A 116 -11.43 6.12 6.47
CA LEU A 116 -12.03 7.47 6.52
C LEU A 116 -11.38 8.36 7.60
N GLN A 117 -10.98 7.78 8.72
CA GLN A 117 -10.23 8.52 9.76
C GLN A 117 -8.83 8.88 9.24
N ILE A 118 -8.14 7.96 8.59
CA ILE A 118 -6.85 8.22 7.95
C ILE A 118 -6.99 9.33 6.90
N MET A 119 -7.99 9.23 6.03
CA MET A 119 -8.29 10.23 5.00
C MET A 119 -8.49 11.63 5.61
N ASN A 120 -9.32 11.74 6.62
CA ASN A 120 -9.63 13.03 7.26
C ASN A 120 -8.38 13.63 7.95
N SER A 121 -7.59 12.81 8.66
CA SER A 121 -6.35 13.29 9.28
C SER A 121 -5.34 13.77 8.24
N LEU A 122 -5.16 13.06 7.13
CA LEU A 122 -4.27 13.46 6.05
C LEU A 122 -4.72 14.75 5.34
N LYS A 123 -6.03 14.92 5.14
CA LYS A 123 -6.58 16.17 4.60
C LYS A 123 -6.33 17.34 5.55
N SER A 124 -6.45 17.12 6.85
CA SER A 124 -6.17 18.16 7.87
C SER A 124 -4.68 18.52 7.93
N GLU A 125 -3.77 17.61 7.61
CA GLU A 125 -2.33 17.89 7.50
C GLU A 125 -1.98 18.70 6.25
N GLY A 126 -2.85 18.76 5.24
CA GLY A 126 -2.62 19.54 4.04
C GLY A 126 -1.83 18.82 2.95
N VAL A 127 -2.02 17.50 2.78
CA VAL A 127 -1.45 16.77 1.64
C VAL A 127 -1.92 17.36 0.30
N ALA A 128 -1.02 17.46 -0.68
CA ALA A 128 -1.30 18.07 -1.96
C ALA A 128 -2.35 17.32 -2.79
N LYS A 129 -2.35 15.98 -2.70
CA LYS A 129 -3.34 15.11 -3.35
C LYS A 129 -3.52 13.83 -2.51
N LEU A 130 -4.76 13.36 -2.43
CA LEU A 130 -5.13 12.13 -1.72
C LEU A 130 -6.13 11.34 -2.53
N ILE A 131 -5.90 10.03 -2.67
CA ILE A 131 -6.85 9.08 -3.26
C ILE A 131 -6.89 7.79 -2.42
N ILE A 132 -7.97 7.02 -2.63
CA ILE A 132 -8.13 5.67 -2.11
C ILE A 132 -8.05 4.69 -3.29
N VAL A 133 -7.26 3.64 -3.15
CA VAL A 133 -7.15 2.55 -4.13
C VAL A 133 -7.50 1.24 -3.44
N THR A 134 -8.41 0.46 -4.01
CA THR A 134 -8.94 -0.74 -3.37
C THR A 134 -9.31 -1.83 -4.39
N ASP A 135 -9.45 -3.07 -3.95
CA ASP A 135 -10.04 -4.16 -4.75
C ASP A 135 -11.58 -4.14 -4.78
N GLU A 136 -12.20 -3.34 -3.92
CA GLU A 136 -13.66 -3.25 -3.75
C GLU A 136 -14.12 -1.78 -3.69
N PRO A 137 -14.05 -1.00 -4.81
CA PRO A 137 -14.43 0.43 -4.80
C PRO A 137 -15.86 0.69 -4.30
N GLN A 138 -16.77 -0.21 -4.60
CA GLN A 138 -18.19 -0.10 -4.22
C GLN A 138 -18.44 0.00 -2.71
N LYS A 139 -17.48 -0.44 -1.87
CA LYS A 139 -17.61 -0.30 -0.41
C LYS A 139 -17.58 1.16 0.07
N TYR A 140 -17.19 2.07 -0.82
CA TYR A 140 -17.18 3.52 -0.55
C TYR A 140 -18.37 4.26 -1.17
N ASP A 141 -19.31 3.55 -1.81
CA ASP A 141 -20.53 4.16 -2.34
C ASP A 141 -21.34 4.79 -1.21
N GLY A 142 -21.59 6.10 -1.33
CA GLY A 142 -22.27 6.87 -0.27
C GLY A 142 -21.42 7.18 0.98
N ALA A 143 -20.14 6.79 1.01
CA ALA A 143 -19.25 7.15 2.12
C ALA A 143 -18.97 8.67 2.16
N PRO A 144 -18.81 9.27 3.34
CA PRO A 144 -18.51 10.70 3.49
C PRO A 144 -17.04 10.98 3.13
N LEU A 145 -16.72 10.97 1.84
CA LEU A 145 -15.39 11.28 1.36
C LEU A 145 -15.10 12.77 1.49
N ALA A 146 -13.87 13.12 1.90
CA ALA A 146 -13.42 14.50 1.92
C ALA A 146 -13.34 15.08 0.51
N GLU A 147 -13.53 16.40 0.38
CA GLU A 147 -13.49 17.10 -0.90
C GLU A 147 -12.20 16.80 -1.69
N GLY A 148 -12.39 16.45 -2.97
CA GLY A 148 -11.29 16.15 -3.91
C GLY A 148 -10.64 14.77 -3.72
N VAL A 149 -11.16 13.93 -2.82
CA VAL A 149 -10.75 12.53 -2.68
C VAL A 149 -11.58 11.66 -3.61
N THR A 150 -10.93 10.79 -4.36
CA THR A 150 -11.55 9.83 -5.27
C THR A 150 -11.15 8.41 -4.93
N VAL A 151 -12.02 7.46 -5.28
CA VAL A 151 -11.79 6.02 -5.08
C VAL A 151 -11.56 5.36 -6.43
N HIS A 152 -10.57 4.49 -6.50
CA HIS A 152 -10.13 3.82 -7.72
C HIS A 152 -9.96 2.32 -7.51
N HIS A 153 -10.12 1.54 -8.57
CA HIS A 153 -9.81 0.13 -8.53
C HIS A 153 -8.29 -0.10 -8.52
N ARG A 154 -7.85 -1.15 -7.82
CA ARG A 154 -6.42 -1.48 -7.66
C ARG A 154 -5.67 -1.67 -8.99
N ASP A 155 -6.36 -2.04 -10.06
CA ASP A 155 -5.75 -2.25 -11.37
C ASP A 155 -5.30 -0.93 -12.02
N GLU A 156 -5.80 0.20 -11.54
CA GLU A 156 -5.38 1.54 -11.97
C GLU A 156 -4.10 2.03 -11.27
N LEU A 157 -3.59 1.28 -10.29
CA LEU A 157 -2.50 1.74 -9.40
C LEU A 157 -1.27 2.26 -10.18
N ASP A 158 -0.82 1.58 -11.24
CA ASP A 158 0.35 2.04 -12.00
C ASP A 158 0.10 3.40 -12.65
N THR A 159 -1.05 3.56 -13.32
CA THR A 159 -1.45 4.82 -13.95
C THR A 159 -1.54 5.96 -12.94
N LEU A 160 -2.17 5.70 -11.80
CA LEU A 160 -2.31 6.69 -10.72
C LEU A 160 -0.95 7.07 -10.14
N GLN A 161 -0.06 6.12 -9.92
CA GLN A 161 1.30 6.41 -9.44
C GLN A 161 2.09 7.28 -10.45
N ARG A 162 1.95 7.05 -11.77
CA ARG A 162 2.56 7.89 -12.80
C ARG A 162 2.05 9.33 -12.73
N GLN A 163 0.78 9.54 -12.48
CA GLN A 163 0.21 10.88 -12.28
C GLN A 163 0.72 11.53 -10.99
N PHE A 164 0.78 10.76 -9.90
CA PHE A 164 1.15 11.25 -8.58
C PHE A 164 2.62 11.71 -8.49
N ARG A 165 3.54 11.03 -9.18
CA ARG A 165 4.95 11.42 -9.19
C ARG A 165 5.22 12.77 -9.85
N GLU A 166 4.30 13.26 -10.68
CA GLU A 166 4.41 14.56 -11.35
C GLU A 166 3.86 15.72 -10.48
N ILE A 167 3.16 15.40 -9.39
CA ILE A 167 2.59 16.40 -8.48
C ILE A 167 3.67 16.86 -7.51
N LYS A 168 3.89 18.17 -7.41
CA LYS A 168 4.81 18.76 -6.45
C LYS A 168 4.26 18.68 -5.03
N GLY A 169 5.15 18.41 -4.08
CA GLY A 169 4.81 18.29 -2.67
C GLY A 169 4.44 16.86 -2.24
N CYS A 170 3.93 16.76 -1.04
CA CYS A 170 3.57 15.47 -0.43
C CYS A 170 2.18 15.01 -0.87
N THR A 171 2.10 13.86 -1.51
CA THR A 171 0.85 13.21 -1.92
C THR A 171 0.67 11.88 -1.22
N VAL A 172 -0.58 11.38 -1.14
CA VAL A 172 -0.86 10.11 -0.46
C VAL A 172 -1.83 9.25 -1.28
N ILE A 173 -1.51 7.98 -1.37
CA ILE A 173 -2.39 6.90 -1.85
C ILE A 173 -2.71 6.02 -0.65
N ILE A 174 -3.96 5.97 -0.20
CA ILE A 174 -4.41 4.95 0.75
C ILE A 174 -4.73 3.70 -0.05
N TYR A 175 -3.90 2.67 0.08
CA TYR A 175 -4.13 1.38 -0.56
C TYR A 175 -4.85 0.46 0.41
N ASP A 176 -6.14 0.24 0.17
CA ASP A 176 -7.03 -0.48 1.06
C ASP A 176 -7.38 -1.86 0.51
N GLN A 177 -6.76 -2.87 1.08
CA GLN A 177 -7.06 -4.27 0.77
C GLN A 177 -6.71 -5.17 1.97
N THR A 178 -7.69 -5.93 2.44
CA THR A 178 -7.55 -6.80 3.62
C THR A 178 -6.40 -7.80 3.47
N CYS A 179 -5.63 -7.98 4.52
CA CYS A 179 -4.55 -8.97 4.61
C CYS A 179 -5.02 -10.38 4.23
N ALA A 180 -4.29 -11.05 3.34
CA ALA A 180 -4.64 -12.39 2.87
C ALA A 180 -4.71 -13.43 4.00
N THR A 181 -3.82 -13.32 4.99
CA THR A 181 -3.82 -14.20 6.16
C THR A 181 -5.05 -13.93 7.03
N GLU A 182 -5.43 -12.67 7.18
CA GLU A 182 -6.63 -12.30 7.92
C GLU A 182 -7.91 -12.75 7.20
N LYS A 183 -7.98 -12.61 5.87
CA LYS A 183 -9.08 -13.19 5.06
C LYS A 183 -9.22 -14.70 5.33
N ARG A 184 -8.12 -15.46 5.39
CA ARG A 184 -8.14 -16.90 5.72
C ARG A 184 -8.63 -17.16 7.15
N ARG A 185 -8.18 -16.38 8.14
CA ARG A 185 -8.64 -16.49 9.53
C ARG A 185 -10.13 -16.21 9.65
N ARG A 186 -10.62 -15.15 9.00
CA ARG A 186 -12.04 -14.77 9.00
C ARG A 186 -12.90 -15.84 8.34
N ARG A 187 -12.47 -16.44 7.23
CA ARG A 187 -13.14 -17.59 6.60
C ARG A 187 -13.20 -18.80 7.53
N LYS A 188 -12.08 -19.13 8.17
CA LYS A 188 -12.03 -20.25 9.14
C LYS A 188 -12.94 -20.03 10.35
N ARG A 189 -13.18 -18.79 10.74
CA ARG A 189 -14.09 -18.40 11.83
C ARG A 189 -15.55 -18.23 11.38
N GLY A 190 -15.85 -18.37 10.09
CA GLY A 190 -17.18 -18.15 9.54
C GLY A 190 -17.62 -16.69 9.43
N THR A 191 -16.71 -15.73 9.65
CA THR A 191 -17.00 -14.28 9.59
C THR A 191 -16.73 -13.64 8.23
N LEU A 192 -16.22 -14.43 7.26
CA LEU A 192 -16.06 -14.06 5.86
C LEU A 192 -16.46 -15.23 4.97
N ALA A 193 -17.23 -14.97 3.93
CA ALA A 193 -17.65 -15.99 2.97
C ALA A 193 -16.44 -16.65 2.29
N THR A 194 -16.52 -17.96 2.09
CA THR A 194 -15.54 -18.70 1.28
C THR A 194 -15.93 -18.52 -0.19
N PRO A 195 -14.98 -18.24 -1.09
CA PRO A 195 -15.28 -18.15 -2.52
C PRO A 195 -15.82 -19.46 -3.07
N ASP A 196 -16.85 -19.38 -3.92
CA ASP A 196 -17.44 -20.55 -4.58
C ASP A 196 -16.54 -21.15 -5.65
N LYS A 197 -15.53 -20.40 -6.08
CA LYS A 197 -14.58 -20.80 -7.13
C LYS A 197 -13.15 -20.60 -6.68
N THR A 198 -12.29 -21.51 -7.10
CA THR A 198 -10.83 -21.45 -6.90
C THR A 198 -10.13 -21.49 -8.25
N VAL A 199 -9.09 -20.68 -8.41
CA VAL A 199 -8.23 -20.74 -9.59
C VAL A 199 -7.28 -21.94 -9.45
N VAL A 200 -7.22 -22.75 -10.50
CA VAL A 200 -6.34 -23.94 -10.57
C VAL A 200 -5.54 -23.85 -11.87
N ILE A 201 -4.26 -24.16 -11.78
CA ILE A 201 -3.40 -24.36 -12.97
C ILE A 201 -3.52 -25.83 -13.39
N ASN A 202 -3.96 -26.05 -14.61
CA ASN A 202 -4.00 -27.41 -15.14
C ASN A 202 -2.60 -27.75 -15.72
N GLU A 203 -1.87 -28.58 -15.00
CA GLU A 203 -0.50 -28.97 -15.37
C GLU A 203 -0.42 -29.69 -16.71
N LEU A 204 -1.50 -30.37 -17.15
CA LEU A 204 -1.52 -31.09 -18.42
C LEU A 204 -1.54 -30.19 -19.66
N VAL A 205 -1.92 -28.91 -19.49
CA VAL A 205 -1.99 -27.92 -20.57
C VAL A 205 -1.09 -26.70 -20.29
N CYS A 206 -0.34 -26.75 -19.22
CA CYS A 206 0.58 -25.66 -18.84
C CYS A 206 1.80 -25.64 -19.74
N GLU A 207 2.03 -24.52 -20.41
CA GLU A 207 3.19 -24.31 -21.30
C GLU A 207 4.44 -23.75 -20.56
N GLY A 208 4.35 -23.55 -19.25
CA GLY A 208 5.45 -23.01 -18.44
C GLY A 208 5.83 -21.55 -18.73
N CYS A 209 4.93 -20.77 -19.35
CA CYS A 209 5.22 -19.38 -19.76
C CYS A 209 5.46 -18.40 -18.60
N GLY A 210 5.09 -18.74 -17.37
CA GLY A 210 5.26 -17.91 -16.18
C GLY A 210 4.27 -16.74 -16.05
N ASP A 211 3.36 -16.54 -16.99
CA ASP A 211 2.39 -15.44 -17.01
C ASP A 211 1.52 -15.41 -15.74
N CYS A 212 1.14 -16.57 -15.24
CA CYS A 212 0.33 -16.69 -14.02
C CYS A 212 1.05 -16.11 -12.78
N SER A 213 2.36 -16.19 -12.71
CA SER A 213 3.16 -15.53 -11.66
C SER A 213 3.35 -14.04 -11.96
N THR A 214 3.85 -13.72 -13.15
CA THR A 214 4.23 -12.35 -13.54
C THR A 214 3.05 -11.39 -13.58
N LYS A 215 1.91 -11.82 -14.16
CA LYS A 215 0.72 -10.96 -14.33
C LYS A 215 -0.13 -10.87 -13.06
N SER A 216 -0.21 -11.95 -12.27
CA SER A 216 -1.00 -11.94 -11.03
C SER A 216 -0.29 -11.27 -9.85
N ASN A 217 1.01 -11.04 -9.93
CA ASN A 217 1.87 -10.65 -8.81
C ASN A 217 1.84 -11.67 -7.63
N CYS A 218 1.42 -12.89 -7.87
CA CYS A 218 1.33 -13.91 -6.83
C CYS A 218 2.66 -14.65 -6.68
N LEU A 219 3.31 -14.48 -5.55
CA LEU A 219 4.58 -15.15 -5.21
C LEU A 219 4.43 -16.64 -4.89
N SER A 220 3.21 -17.17 -4.92
CA SER A 220 2.94 -18.60 -4.67
C SER A 220 2.85 -19.42 -5.94
N VAL A 221 2.98 -18.77 -7.09
CA VAL A 221 3.03 -19.43 -8.38
C VAL A 221 4.48 -19.45 -8.81
N GLU A 222 5.07 -20.62 -8.84
CA GLU A 222 6.43 -20.86 -9.31
C GLU A 222 6.38 -21.59 -10.65
N PRO A 223 7.25 -21.25 -11.60
CA PRO A 223 7.39 -22.06 -12.81
C PRO A 223 7.96 -23.44 -12.43
N VAL A 224 7.41 -24.48 -13.05
CA VAL A 224 7.88 -25.87 -12.89
C VAL A 224 9.11 -26.09 -13.74
#